data_0c19cd055e45d2e879c7ecca09a1a484
#
_entry.id   0c19cd055e45d2e879c7ecca09a1a484
#
_cell.length_a   1.000
_cell.length_b   1.000
_cell.length_c   1.000
_cell.angle_alpha   90.00
_cell.angle_beta   90.00
_cell.angle_gamma   90.00
#
_symmetry.space_group_name_H-M   'P 1'
#
loop_
_entity.id
_entity.type
_entity.pdbx_description
1 polymer ?
#
loop_
_entity_poly.entity_id
_entity_poly.type
_entity_poly.pdbx_seq_one_letter_code
_entity_poly.pdbx_strand_id
1 'polypeptide(L)'
;MLLLPVVLGCASCQWHEAKEVIAMADSIDQTQHVIYDDTVALGGVIRTLDNPLGKLLMSNTLGKAYYYMGRNHHLSNRISEAAECYIEADRLKINDPIYRGRVNSCMGYICTQDKSNSLAAVFYDRAAIYFEGSNNEWYYAQNLLNRTEQYAILNSYVIADSLLQIAQTYQLDSAYQARYYETKGLYYYALQQYDSALMYFKKTINIYQADPSFTYLKILQTYHKMNQLDSAVSYAEYIINHSNNSNYRLNAYFILINKATQENQVDLVAKYSAARQDTHRILDSLIESYALGTQKISEYLSNPHPWRWVWYSLIGLVFICLLSMAALMGYRRRTKNAYIQLDALSIHLKEQENVVLELKHIHDYDKLATKIRTRYPNPLNKWNEYSQLQRDLYPYLQNLLNALDKLDLTNREKVFSVLCFIYPQLSTNELAKYLFISKDAAHVRRARIAKKLGISYSELLDVLKRLANDDY
;
A
#
# COMPACT_ATOMS: atom_id res chain seq x y z
N MET A 1 -23.66 14.47 43.22
CA MET A 1 -24.28 14.85 41.92
C MET A 1 -23.71 16.18 41.32
N LEU A 2 -23.03 17.03 42.08
CA LEU A 2 -22.47 18.32 41.62
C LEU A 2 -21.04 18.20 40.99
N LEU A 3 -20.32 17.09 41.13
CA LEU A 3 -18.96 16.91 40.55
C LEU A 3 -18.98 16.58 39.04
N LEU A 4 -20.06 15.99 38.52
CA LEU A 4 -20.14 15.60 37.11
C LEU A 4 -20.12 16.79 36.13
N PRO A 5 -20.88 17.90 36.38
CA PRO A 5 -20.84 19.07 35.50
C PRO A 5 -19.51 19.82 35.52
N VAL A 6 -18.79 19.82 36.64
CA VAL A 6 -17.48 20.49 36.74
C VAL A 6 -16.43 19.70 35.98
N VAL A 7 -16.40 18.36 36.05
CA VAL A 7 -15.50 17.49 35.31
C VAL A 7 -15.78 17.58 33.81
N LEU A 8 -17.06 17.63 33.41
CA LEU A 8 -17.43 17.80 32.01
C LEU A 8 -17.10 19.20 31.49
N GLY A 9 -17.21 20.25 32.31
CA GLY A 9 -16.82 21.62 31.96
C GLY A 9 -15.30 21.75 31.68
N CYS A 10 -14.45 21.18 32.54
CA CYS A 10 -13.00 21.17 32.35
C CYS A 10 -12.60 20.34 31.11
N ALA A 11 -13.22 19.19 30.91
CA ALA A 11 -12.99 18.35 29.73
C ALA A 11 -13.38 19.06 28.42
N SER A 12 -14.46 19.83 28.42
CA SER A 12 -14.90 20.55 27.22
C SER A 12 -13.93 21.65 26.79
N CYS A 13 -13.29 22.37 27.74
CA CYS A 13 -12.26 23.37 27.42
C CYS A 13 -11.01 22.70 26.83
N GLN A 14 -10.51 21.63 27.43
CA GLN A 14 -9.35 20.90 26.93
C GLN A 14 -9.61 20.25 25.57
N TRP A 15 -10.83 19.81 25.31
CA TRP A 15 -11.20 19.25 23.99
C TRP A 15 -11.34 20.33 22.93
N HIS A 16 -11.75 21.53 23.31
CA HIS A 16 -11.77 22.68 22.40
C HIS A 16 -10.36 23.06 21.98
N GLU A 17 -9.44 23.22 22.94
CA GLU A 17 -8.03 23.49 22.69
C GLU A 17 -7.39 22.40 21.80
N ALA A 18 -7.66 21.13 22.07
CA ALA A 18 -7.19 20.03 21.22
C ALA A 18 -7.67 20.15 19.78
N LYS A 19 -8.91 20.59 19.54
CA LYS A 19 -9.44 20.83 18.20
C LYS A 19 -8.76 21.99 17.49
N GLU A 20 -8.47 23.07 18.22
CA GLU A 20 -7.78 24.25 17.69
C GLU A 20 -6.35 23.91 17.23
N VAL A 21 -5.61 23.13 18.03
CA VAL A 21 -4.28 22.65 17.64
C VAL A 21 -4.33 21.85 16.35
N ILE A 22 -5.28 20.95 16.20
CA ILE A 22 -5.41 20.15 14.98
C ILE A 22 -5.92 20.97 13.80
N ALA A 23 -6.82 21.93 14.01
CA ALA A 23 -7.25 22.86 12.95
C ALA A 23 -6.08 23.72 12.45
N MET A 24 -5.20 24.16 13.35
CA MET A 24 -3.98 24.88 12.98
C MET A 24 -3.02 23.99 12.17
N ALA A 25 -2.81 22.74 12.63
CA ALA A 25 -1.97 21.78 11.92
C ALA A 25 -2.53 21.48 10.50
N ASP A 26 -3.85 21.28 10.37
CA ASP A 26 -4.52 21.08 9.08
C ASP A 26 -4.35 22.30 8.17
N SER A 27 -4.48 23.52 8.70
CA SER A 27 -4.31 24.77 7.94
C SER A 27 -2.90 24.94 7.42
N ILE A 28 -1.88 24.68 8.25
CA ILE A 28 -0.47 24.75 7.85
C ILE A 28 -0.14 23.73 6.77
N ASP A 29 -0.59 22.48 6.94
CA ASP A 29 -0.36 21.42 5.96
C ASP A 29 -1.03 21.73 4.61
N GLN A 30 -2.22 22.32 4.61
CA GLN A 30 -2.96 22.67 3.40
C GLN A 30 -2.42 23.92 2.69
N THR A 31 -2.04 24.96 3.43
CA THR A 31 -1.68 26.25 2.85
C THR A 31 -0.19 26.39 2.53
N GLN A 32 0.67 25.80 3.35
CA GLN A 32 2.12 25.95 3.26
C GLN A 32 2.82 24.70 2.76
N HIS A 33 2.11 23.56 2.65
CA HIS A 33 2.68 22.25 2.35
C HIS A 33 3.83 21.85 3.28
N VAL A 34 3.84 22.43 4.50
CA VAL A 34 4.81 22.18 5.56
C VAL A 34 4.16 21.36 6.66
N ILE A 35 4.93 20.50 7.29
CA ILE A 35 4.43 19.68 8.38
C ILE A 35 4.39 20.55 9.64
N TYR A 36 3.26 20.53 10.36
CA TYR A 36 3.15 21.12 11.68
C TYR A 36 4.09 20.41 12.64
N ASP A 37 5.08 21.12 13.16
CA ASP A 37 6.23 20.59 13.90
C ASP A 37 6.18 20.79 15.42
N ASP A 38 5.14 21.43 15.96
CA ASP A 38 4.95 21.58 17.40
C ASP A 38 4.59 20.25 18.07
N THR A 39 5.62 19.47 18.36
CA THR A 39 5.49 18.16 19.02
C THR A 39 5.00 18.27 20.45
N VAL A 40 5.17 19.43 21.11
CA VAL A 40 4.70 19.68 22.49
C VAL A 40 3.20 19.84 22.49
N ALA A 41 2.67 20.67 21.58
CA ALA A 41 1.22 20.85 21.41
C ALA A 41 0.53 19.53 21.00
N LEU A 42 1.08 18.82 19.99
CA LEU A 42 0.57 17.50 19.58
C LEU A 42 0.59 16.48 20.72
N GLY A 43 1.69 16.45 21.50
CA GLY A 43 1.82 15.61 22.69
C GLY A 43 0.80 15.98 23.78
N GLY A 44 0.45 17.26 23.89
CA GLY A 44 -0.64 17.76 24.74
C GLY A 44 -2.00 17.20 24.34
N VAL A 45 -2.33 17.28 23.04
CA VAL A 45 -3.55 16.70 22.48
C VAL A 45 -3.63 15.20 22.75
N ILE A 46 -2.55 14.45 22.48
CA ILE A 46 -2.51 13.00 22.70
C ILE A 46 -2.74 12.68 24.19
N ARG A 47 -2.01 13.31 25.12
CA ARG A 47 -2.18 13.08 26.56
C ARG A 47 -3.61 13.37 27.04
N THR A 48 -4.24 14.41 26.49
CA THR A 48 -5.61 14.79 26.84
C THR A 48 -6.65 13.81 26.32
N LEU A 49 -6.47 13.32 25.10
CA LEU A 49 -7.48 12.54 24.39
C LEU A 49 -7.22 11.02 24.38
N ASP A 50 -5.99 10.56 24.70
CA ASP A 50 -5.67 9.13 24.70
C ASP A 50 -6.18 8.41 25.96
N ASN A 51 -7.49 8.46 26.12
CA ASN A 51 -8.26 7.77 27.14
C ASN A 51 -9.54 7.19 26.51
N PRO A 52 -10.26 6.29 27.20
CA PRO A 52 -11.44 5.64 26.61
C PRO A 52 -12.51 6.61 26.10
N LEU A 53 -12.75 7.71 26.83
CA LEU A 53 -13.76 8.70 26.45
C LEU A 53 -13.32 9.56 25.27
N GLY A 54 -12.06 10.01 25.27
CA GLY A 54 -11.46 10.74 24.15
C GLY A 54 -11.38 9.89 22.88
N LYS A 55 -10.99 8.63 22.99
CA LYS A 55 -11.00 7.67 21.86
C LYS A 55 -12.39 7.46 21.28
N LEU A 56 -13.41 7.48 22.11
CA LEU A 56 -14.79 7.31 21.68
C LEU A 56 -15.36 8.58 21.02
N LEU A 57 -15.16 9.74 21.63
CA LEU A 57 -15.83 11.00 21.24
C LEU A 57 -14.97 11.91 20.36
N MET A 58 -13.64 11.76 20.43
CA MET A 58 -12.66 12.63 19.78
C MET A 58 -11.66 11.84 18.89
N SER A 59 -12.03 10.63 18.45
CA SER A 59 -11.18 9.74 17.67
C SER A 59 -10.57 10.40 16.43
N ASN A 60 -11.33 11.25 15.75
CA ASN A 60 -10.86 11.98 14.57
C ASN A 60 -9.73 12.97 14.90
N THR A 61 -9.91 13.78 15.95
CA THR A 61 -8.90 14.75 16.42
C THR A 61 -7.66 14.02 16.93
N LEU A 62 -7.84 13.00 17.75
CA LEU A 62 -6.75 12.18 18.27
C LEU A 62 -5.99 11.44 17.15
N GLY A 63 -6.70 10.88 16.18
CA GLY A 63 -6.11 10.21 15.02
C GLY A 63 -5.24 11.15 14.18
N LYS A 64 -5.70 12.39 13.94
CA LYS A 64 -4.90 13.41 13.26
C LYS A 64 -3.68 13.83 14.09
N ALA A 65 -3.81 13.94 15.42
CA ALA A 65 -2.68 14.23 16.28
C ALA A 65 -1.59 13.15 16.18
N TYR A 66 -1.97 11.88 16.20
CA TYR A 66 -1.04 10.77 15.97
C TYR A 66 -0.44 10.80 14.57
N TYR A 67 -1.21 11.12 13.54
CA TYR A 67 -0.68 11.25 12.19
C TYR A 67 0.41 12.34 12.11
N TYR A 68 0.17 13.54 12.64
CA TYR A 68 1.16 14.62 12.63
C TYR A 68 2.38 14.30 13.51
N MET A 69 2.17 13.70 14.68
CA MET A 69 3.27 13.23 15.52
C MET A 69 4.13 12.19 14.79
N GLY A 70 3.49 11.23 14.12
CA GLY A 70 4.18 10.23 13.30
C GLY A 70 5.01 10.87 12.18
N ARG A 71 4.50 11.92 11.51
CA ARG A 71 5.24 12.67 10.50
C ARG A 71 6.48 13.35 11.09
N ASN A 72 6.39 13.93 12.29
CA ASN A 72 7.52 14.56 13.00
C ASN A 72 8.57 13.51 13.38
N HIS A 73 8.15 12.37 13.92
CA HIS A 73 9.07 11.27 14.21
C HIS A 73 9.77 10.78 12.94
N HIS A 74 9.05 10.65 11.84
CA HIS A 74 9.60 10.21 10.56
C HIS A 74 10.68 11.18 10.05
N LEU A 75 10.43 12.48 10.07
CA LEU A 75 11.40 13.51 9.68
C LEU A 75 12.64 13.53 10.59
N SER A 76 12.47 13.15 11.85
CA SER A 76 13.55 13.04 12.83
C SER A 76 14.27 11.69 12.79
N ASN A 77 14.02 10.85 11.77
CA ASN A 77 14.54 9.49 11.61
C ASN A 77 14.18 8.52 12.76
N ARG A 78 13.18 8.84 13.58
CA ARG A 78 12.63 7.98 14.62
C ARG A 78 11.51 7.11 14.03
N ILE A 79 11.90 6.17 13.16
CA ILE A 79 10.95 5.44 12.30
C ILE A 79 10.08 4.47 13.09
N SER A 80 10.64 3.85 14.12
CA SER A 80 9.90 2.94 15.00
C SER A 80 8.75 3.64 15.72
N GLU A 81 9.00 4.86 16.26
CA GLU A 81 7.97 5.70 16.90
C GLU A 81 6.99 6.25 15.88
N ALA A 82 7.46 6.59 14.68
CA ALA A 82 6.58 6.99 13.59
C ALA A 82 5.59 5.88 13.23
N ALA A 83 6.07 4.64 13.13
CA ALA A 83 5.21 3.47 12.86
C ALA A 83 4.14 3.28 13.94
N GLU A 84 4.50 3.40 15.22
CA GLU A 84 3.53 3.33 16.33
C GLU A 84 2.43 4.40 16.20
N CYS A 85 2.84 5.64 15.92
CA CYS A 85 1.89 6.73 15.72
C CYS A 85 0.95 6.49 14.53
N TYR A 86 1.46 6.01 13.41
CA TYR A 86 0.62 5.69 12.24
C TYR A 86 -0.31 4.52 12.52
N ILE A 87 0.13 3.51 13.26
CA ILE A 87 -0.72 2.39 13.69
C ILE A 87 -1.86 2.89 14.60
N GLU A 88 -1.58 3.75 15.57
CA GLU A 88 -2.62 4.31 16.43
C GLU A 88 -3.58 5.21 15.64
N ALA A 89 -3.08 6.00 14.69
CA ALA A 89 -3.91 6.80 13.79
C ALA A 89 -4.86 5.94 12.93
N ASP A 90 -4.37 4.80 12.39
CA ASP A 90 -5.20 3.86 11.60
C ASP A 90 -6.26 3.16 12.47
N ARG A 91 -5.89 2.78 13.70
CA ARG A 91 -6.82 2.19 14.69
C ARG A 91 -7.99 3.11 15.05
N LEU A 92 -7.74 4.41 15.11
CA LEU A 92 -8.74 5.41 15.48
C LEU A 92 -9.74 5.72 14.36
N LYS A 93 -9.50 5.17 13.14
CA LYS A 93 -10.39 5.28 11.99
C LYS A 93 -10.83 6.73 11.70
N ILE A 94 -9.84 7.61 11.49
CA ILE A 94 -10.07 9.01 11.13
C ILE A 94 -11.21 9.12 10.09
N ASN A 95 -12.19 10.00 10.29
CA ASN A 95 -13.34 10.09 9.38
C ASN A 95 -12.97 10.60 7.98
N ASP A 96 -11.94 11.45 7.90
CA ASP A 96 -11.46 12.03 6.66
C ASP A 96 -10.69 10.97 5.83
N PRO A 97 -11.16 10.61 4.63
CA PRO A 97 -10.52 9.61 3.79
C PRO A 97 -9.11 10.02 3.33
N ILE A 98 -8.83 11.33 3.16
CA ILE A 98 -7.50 11.81 2.79
C ILE A 98 -6.50 11.43 3.88
N TYR A 99 -6.81 11.68 5.16
CA TYR A 99 -5.91 11.32 6.26
C TYR A 99 -5.73 9.81 6.40
N ARG A 100 -6.80 9.02 6.21
CA ARG A 100 -6.68 7.56 6.18
C ARG A 100 -5.76 7.07 5.06
N GLY A 101 -5.90 7.63 3.88
CA GLY A 101 -5.03 7.35 2.74
C GLY A 101 -3.59 7.74 3.05
N ARG A 102 -3.35 8.93 3.63
CA ARG A 102 -2.01 9.41 4.01
C ARG A 102 -1.35 8.53 5.08
N VAL A 103 -2.08 8.11 6.11
CA VAL A 103 -1.59 7.19 7.15
C VAL A 103 -1.13 5.88 6.52
N ASN A 104 -1.96 5.27 5.68
CA ASN A 104 -1.60 4.03 4.99
C ASN A 104 -0.43 4.22 4.02
N SER A 105 -0.35 5.35 3.31
CA SER A 105 0.81 5.67 2.46
C SER A 105 2.10 5.82 3.26
N CYS A 106 2.06 6.41 4.46
CA CYS A 106 3.22 6.52 5.34
C CYS A 106 3.70 5.15 5.84
N MET A 107 2.78 4.25 6.21
CA MET A 107 3.12 2.86 6.57
C MET A 107 3.72 2.11 5.37
N GLY A 108 3.13 2.27 4.18
CA GLY A 108 3.66 1.72 2.94
C GLY A 108 5.08 2.22 2.65
N TYR A 109 5.35 3.51 2.87
CA TYR A 109 6.68 4.08 2.68
C TYR A 109 7.73 3.47 3.65
N ILE A 110 7.39 3.30 4.93
CA ILE A 110 8.28 2.63 5.90
C ILE A 110 8.64 1.22 5.40
N CYS A 111 7.64 0.44 4.97
CA CYS A 111 7.84 -0.89 4.44
C CYS A 111 8.69 -0.90 3.15
N THR A 112 8.53 0.12 2.29
CA THR A 112 9.35 0.29 1.07
C THR A 112 10.83 0.49 1.41
N GLN A 113 11.13 1.33 2.41
CA GLN A 113 12.50 1.61 2.83
C GLN A 113 13.18 0.38 3.44
N ASP A 114 12.43 -0.48 4.11
CA ASP A 114 12.88 -1.78 4.63
C ASP A 114 12.88 -2.89 3.56
N LYS A 115 12.55 -2.58 2.30
CA LYS A 115 12.43 -3.53 1.18
C LYS A 115 11.36 -4.61 1.36
N SER A 116 10.43 -4.43 2.28
CA SER A 116 9.26 -5.28 2.50
C SER A 116 8.16 -4.94 1.48
N ASN A 117 8.48 -5.12 0.19
CA ASN A 117 7.69 -4.59 -0.93
C ASN A 117 6.26 -5.17 -1.00
N SER A 118 6.06 -6.44 -0.66
CA SER A 118 4.72 -7.04 -0.60
C SER A 118 3.85 -6.36 0.45
N LEU A 119 4.41 -6.06 1.62
CA LEU A 119 3.71 -5.35 2.68
C LEU A 119 3.45 -3.89 2.30
N ALA A 120 4.41 -3.23 1.66
CA ALA A 120 4.24 -1.88 1.12
C ALA A 120 3.09 -1.81 0.11
N ALA A 121 3.00 -2.78 -0.82
CA ALA A 121 1.91 -2.86 -1.79
C ALA A 121 0.53 -2.93 -1.11
N VAL A 122 0.38 -3.75 -0.05
CA VAL A 122 -0.87 -3.85 0.72
C VAL A 122 -1.29 -2.50 1.28
N PHE A 123 -0.36 -1.72 1.83
CA PHE A 123 -0.69 -0.41 2.40
C PHE A 123 -0.99 0.64 1.32
N TYR A 124 -0.27 0.63 0.21
CA TYR A 124 -0.59 1.53 -0.90
C TYR A 124 -1.92 1.17 -1.58
N ASP A 125 -2.31 -0.11 -1.64
CA ASP A 125 -3.63 -0.53 -2.12
C ASP A 125 -4.75 -0.07 -1.16
N ARG A 126 -4.53 -0.17 0.16
CA ARG A 126 -5.45 0.41 1.15
C ARG A 126 -5.57 1.92 1.01
N ALA A 127 -4.45 2.62 0.82
CA ALA A 127 -4.45 4.06 0.60
C ALA A 127 -5.24 4.45 -0.65
N ALA A 128 -5.13 3.67 -1.75
CA ALA A 128 -5.87 3.90 -2.98
C ALA A 128 -7.38 3.93 -2.77
N ILE A 129 -7.92 2.99 -1.98
CA ILE A 129 -9.35 2.91 -1.67
C ILE A 129 -9.85 4.20 -1.01
N TYR A 130 -9.06 4.78 -0.11
CA TYR A 130 -9.42 6.03 0.56
C TYR A 130 -9.26 7.26 -0.34
N PHE A 131 -8.22 7.31 -1.16
CA PHE A 131 -8.00 8.44 -2.06
C PHE A 131 -9.01 8.46 -3.21
N GLU A 132 -9.39 7.31 -3.74
CA GLU A 132 -10.43 7.19 -4.77
C GLU A 132 -11.77 7.77 -4.27
N GLY A 133 -12.12 7.54 -3.00
CA GLY A 133 -13.33 8.08 -2.38
C GLY A 133 -13.23 9.54 -1.92
N SER A 134 -12.05 10.18 -2.01
CA SER A 134 -11.81 11.52 -1.44
C SER A 134 -11.97 12.67 -2.42
N ASN A 135 -12.16 12.42 -3.70
CA ASN A 135 -12.13 13.40 -4.80
C ASN A 135 -10.82 14.25 -4.85
N ASN A 136 -9.74 13.78 -4.24
CA ASN A 136 -8.45 14.45 -4.29
C ASN A 136 -7.53 13.77 -5.31
N GLU A 137 -7.54 14.29 -6.53
CA GLU A 137 -6.78 13.75 -7.65
C GLU A 137 -5.27 13.69 -7.39
N TRP A 138 -4.73 14.67 -6.66
CA TRP A 138 -3.29 14.73 -6.39
C TRP A 138 -2.81 13.54 -5.55
N TYR A 139 -3.48 13.23 -4.43
CA TYR A 139 -3.12 12.09 -3.59
C TYR A 139 -3.36 10.76 -4.29
N TYR A 140 -4.46 10.67 -5.05
CA TYR A 140 -4.76 9.46 -5.81
C TYR A 140 -3.69 9.20 -6.88
N ALA A 141 -3.34 10.22 -7.66
CA ALA A 141 -2.32 10.12 -8.70
C ALA A 141 -0.93 9.77 -8.14
N GLN A 142 -0.50 10.41 -7.04
CA GLN A 142 0.74 10.05 -6.35
C GLN A 142 0.72 8.60 -5.84
N ASN A 143 -0.41 8.14 -5.33
CA ASN A 143 -0.55 6.76 -4.87
C ASN A 143 -0.47 5.75 -6.02
N LEU A 144 -0.99 6.07 -7.21
CA LEU A 144 -0.81 5.24 -8.40
C LEU A 144 0.67 5.02 -8.72
N LEU A 145 1.50 6.06 -8.60
CA LEU A 145 2.95 5.95 -8.82
C LEU A 145 3.62 5.07 -7.76
N ASN A 146 3.28 5.23 -6.48
CA ASN A 146 3.82 4.39 -5.42
C ASN A 146 3.45 2.92 -5.63
N ARG A 147 2.21 2.62 -5.98
CA ARG A 147 1.75 1.27 -6.32
C ARG A 147 2.49 0.70 -7.52
N THR A 148 2.66 1.49 -8.57
CA THR A 148 3.43 1.11 -9.77
C THR A 148 4.83 0.63 -9.41
N GLU A 149 5.53 1.37 -8.55
CA GLU A 149 6.88 1.00 -8.11
C GLU A 149 6.89 -0.34 -7.39
N GLN A 150 5.96 -0.55 -6.45
CA GLN A 150 5.90 -1.79 -5.71
C GLN A 150 5.59 -2.98 -6.63
N TYR A 151 4.60 -2.84 -7.51
CA TYR A 151 4.24 -3.91 -8.44
C TYR A 151 5.32 -4.18 -9.49
N ALA A 152 6.07 -3.17 -9.91
CA ALA A 152 7.24 -3.36 -10.77
C ALA A 152 8.35 -4.16 -10.07
N ILE A 153 8.65 -3.85 -8.80
CA ILE A 153 9.64 -4.58 -7.98
C ILE A 153 9.18 -6.02 -7.72
N LEU A 154 7.89 -6.25 -7.56
CA LEU A 154 7.29 -7.57 -7.37
C LEU A 154 7.13 -8.35 -8.69
N ASN A 155 7.68 -7.87 -9.79
CA ASN A 155 7.57 -8.43 -11.14
C ASN A 155 6.13 -8.53 -11.68
N SER A 156 5.19 -7.84 -11.09
CA SER A 156 3.79 -7.77 -11.54
C SER A 156 3.63 -6.66 -12.60
N TYR A 157 4.36 -6.81 -13.71
CA TYR A 157 4.52 -5.77 -14.73
C TYR A 157 3.22 -5.36 -15.42
N VAL A 158 2.28 -6.27 -15.57
CA VAL A 158 0.98 -5.97 -16.19
C VAL A 158 0.16 -5.02 -15.31
N ILE A 159 0.20 -5.21 -13.99
CA ILE A 159 -0.46 -4.31 -13.04
C ILE A 159 0.26 -2.96 -13.03
N ALA A 160 1.60 -2.97 -12.97
CA ALA A 160 2.40 -1.75 -12.98
C ALA A 160 2.15 -0.92 -14.24
N ASP A 161 2.09 -1.55 -15.44
CA ASP A 161 1.78 -0.87 -16.69
C ASP A 161 0.38 -0.25 -16.68
N SER A 162 -0.62 -1.00 -16.24
CA SER A 162 -1.99 -0.48 -16.12
C SER A 162 -2.08 0.73 -15.20
N LEU A 163 -1.38 0.71 -14.08
CA LEU A 163 -1.33 1.85 -13.15
C LEU A 163 -0.62 3.06 -13.77
N LEU A 164 0.47 2.85 -14.53
CA LEU A 164 1.15 3.92 -15.27
C LEU A 164 0.26 4.54 -16.34
N GLN A 165 -0.51 3.73 -17.07
CA GLN A 165 -1.45 4.25 -18.06
C GLN A 165 -2.53 5.12 -17.41
N ILE A 166 -3.03 4.73 -16.24
CA ILE A 166 -3.97 5.55 -15.48
C ILE A 166 -3.26 6.81 -14.98
N ALA A 167 -2.06 6.70 -14.39
CA ALA A 167 -1.30 7.83 -13.89
C ALA A 167 -0.97 8.87 -14.97
N GLN A 168 -0.78 8.43 -16.20
CA GLN A 168 -0.51 9.31 -17.35
C GLN A 168 -1.68 10.25 -17.67
N THR A 169 -2.91 9.90 -17.33
CA THR A 169 -4.08 10.76 -17.61
C THR A 169 -4.13 11.99 -16.73
N TYR A 170 -3.41 12.00 -15.60
CA TYR A 170 -3.34 13.14 -14.69
C TYR A 170 -2.28 14.14 -15.15
N GLN A 171 -2.74 15.35 -15.48
CA GLN A 171 -1.87 16.47 -15.88
C GLN A 171 -1.77 17.46 -14.72
N LEU A 172 -1.09 17.04 -13.66
CA LEU A 172 -0.84 17.87 -12.48
C LEU A 172 0.39 18.77 -12.70
N ASP A 173 1.01 19.23 -11.62
CA ASP A 173 2.16 20.11 -11.64
C ASP A 173 3.44 19.45 -12.19
N SER A 174 4.51 20.26 -12.33
CA SER A 174 5.81 19.78 -12.79
C SER A 174 6.45 18.74 -11.85
N ALA A 175 6.17 18.83 -10.55
CA ALA A 175 6.67 17.88 -9.56
C ALA A 175 6.03 16.49 -9.77
N TYR A 176 4.73 16.45 -10.03
CA TYR A 176 4.05 15.20 -10.40
C TYR A 176 4.59 14.62 -11.71
N GLN A 177 4.76 15.46 -12.74
CA GLN A 177 5.28 15.00 -14.02
C GLN A 177 6.70 14.41 -13.88
N ALA A 178 7.55 15.06 -13.10
CA ALA A 178 8.88 14.52 -12.78
C ALA A 178 8.78 13.16 -12.09
N ARG A 179 7.94 13.04 -11.08
CA ARG A 179 7.70 11.79 -10.35
C ARG A 179 7.11 10.70 -11.25
N TYR A 180 6.21 11.06 -12.18
CA TYR A 180 5.68 10.13 -13.19
C TYR A 180 6.80 9.59 -14.09
N TYR A 181 7.68 10.46 -14.64
CA TYR A 181 8.78 9.98 -15.48
C TYR A 181 9.81 9.17 -14.69
N GLU A 182 10.07 9.54 -13.45
CA GLU A 182 10.91 8.75 -12.55
C GLU A 182 10.35 7.35 -12.33
N THR A 183 9.07 7.24 -11.96
CA THR A 183 8.39 5.94 -11.79
C THR A 183 8.36 5.14 -13.07
N LYS A 184 8.17 5.80 -14.22
CA LYS A 184 8.22 5.15 -15.53
C LYS A 184 9.65 4.64 -15.84
N GLY A 185 10.68 5.39 -15.46
CA GLY A 185 12.06 4.95 -15.52
C GLY A 185 12.30 3.71 -14.64
N LEU A 186 11.79 3.69 -13.41
CA LEU A 186 11.88 2.54 -12.50
C LEU A 186 11.16 1.31 -13.06
N TYR A 187 10.02 1.49 -13.70
CA TYR A 187 9.29 0.41 -14.37
C TYR A 187 10.12 -0.22 -15.50
N TYR A 188 10.71 0.60 -16.38
CA TYR A 188 11.57 0.10 -17.44
C TYR A 188 12.86 -0.52 -16.90
N TYR A 189 13.41 0.02 -15.81
CA TYR A 189 14.54 -0.58 -15.12
C TYR A 189 14.21 -1.99 -14.60
N ALA A 190 13.04 -2.18 -14.00
CA ALA A 190 12.56 -3.49 -13.55
C ALA A 190 12.35 -4.47 -14.72
N LEU A 191 11.93 -3.98 -15.88
CA LEU A 191 11.85 -4.75 -17.13
C LEU A 191 13.22 -5.03 -17.76
N GLN A 192 14.32 -4.55 -17.17
CA GLN A 192 15.69 -4.61 -17.72
C GLN A 192 15.86 -3.87 -19.06
N GLN A 193 14.95 -2.97 -19.39
CA GLN A 193 15.02 -2.09 -20.57
C GLN A 193 15.77 -0.81 -20.20
N TYR A 194 17.09 -0.95 -20.00
CA TYR A 194 17.93 0.09 -19.40
C TYR A 194 18.02 1.38 -20.21
N ASP A 195 18.03 1.31 -21.54
CA ASP A 195 18.04 2.50 -22.40
C ASP A 195 16.76 3.32 -22.23
N SER A 196 15.60 2.65 -22.19
CA SER A 196 14.32 3.30 -21.90
C SER A 196 14.30 3.90 -20.49
N ALA A 197 14.83 3.18 -19.50
CA ALA A 197 14.94 3.68 -18.12
C ALA A 197 15.78 4.97 -18.08
N LEU A 198 16.96 4.99 -18.69
CA LEU A 198 17.82 6.17 -18.76
C LEU A 198 17.12 7.36 -19.45
N MET A 199 16.41 7.10 -20.54
CA MET A 199 15.64 8.14 -21.24
C MET A 199 14.64 8.82 -20.29
N TYR A 200 13.89 8.05 -19.51
CA TYR A 200 12.89 8.61 -18.60
C TYR A 200 13.52 9.30 -17.38
N PHE A 201 14.58 8.74 -16.80
CA PHE A 201 15.32 9.40 -15.71
C PHE A 201 15.93 10.73 -16.15
N LYS A 202 16.47 10.82 -17.36
CA LYS A 202 16.97 12.10 -17.91
C LYS A 202 15.83 13.11 -18.13
N LYS A 203 14.63 12.66 -18.53
CA LYS A 203 13.45 13.55 -18.61
C LYS A 203 13.08 14.12 -17.24
N THR A 204 13.18 13.31 -16.17
CA THR A 204 12.92 13.76 -14.79
C THR A 204 13.81 14.94 -14.41
N ILE A 205 15.13 14.84 -14.67
CA ILE A 205 16.10 15.88 -14.34
C ILE A 205 15.80 17.20 -15.07
N ASN A 206 15.34 17.12 -16.31
CA ASN A 206 15.03 18.31 -17.11
C ASN A 206 13.81 19.08 -16.60
N ILE A 207 12.90 18.40 -15.89
CA ILE A 207 11.65 18.99 -15.38
C ILE A 207 11.81 19.49 -13.95
N TYR A 208 12.52 18.76 -13.11
CA TYR A 208 12.63 19.03 -11.68
C TYR A 208 14.08 19.26 -11.27
N GLN A 209 14.38 20.51 -10.87
CA GLN A 209 15.75 20.97 -10.64
C GLN A 209 16.15 21.04 -9.15
N ALA A 210 15.25 20.70 -8.19
CA ALA A 210 15.52 20.96 -6.77
C ALA A 210 16.64 20.07 -6.20
N ASP A 211 16.49 18.74 -6.19
CA ASP A 211 17.53 17.79 -5.78
C ASP A 211 17.46 16.53 -6.67
N PRO A 212 18.37 16.41 -7.65
CA PRO A 212 18.39 15.27 -8.57
C PRO A 212 19.06 14.03 -7.97
N SER A 213 19.50 14.05 -6.71
CA SER A 213 20.32 12.97 -6.11
C SER A 213 19.69 11.59 -6.23
N PHE A 214 18.37 11.48 -6.02
CA PHE A 214 17.68 10.21 -6.17
C PHE A 214 17.64 9.72 -7.63
N THR A 215 17.33 10.61 -8.58
CA THR A 215 17.33 10.29 -10.00
C THR A 215 18.73 9.95 -10.49
N TYR A 216 19.75 10.65 -10.02
CA TYR A 216 21.16 10.35 -10.32
C TYR A 216 21.57 8.98 -9.77
N LEU A 217 21.09 8.60 -8.57
CA LEU A 217 21.27 7.25 -8.05
C LEU A 217 20.69 6.20 -9.00
N LYS A 218 19.51 6.44 -9.57
CA LYS A 218 18.86 5.50 -10.48
C LYS A 218 19.60 5.42 -11.83
N ILE A 219 20.08 6.53 -12.35
CA ILE A 219 20.94 6.56 -13.55
C ILE A 219 22.22 5.80 -13.31
N LEU A 220 22.89 6.06 -12.20
CA LEU A 220 24.13 5.39 -11.78
C LEU A 220 23.92 3.87 -11.69
N GLN A 221 22.85 3.42 -11.03
CA GLN A 221 22.50 2.01 -10.91
C GLN A 221 22.21 1.39 -12.28
N THR A 222 21.57 2.13 -13.18
CA THR A 222 21.25 1.69 -14.54
C THR A 222 22.53 1.52 -15.37
N TYR A 223 23.45 2.48 -15.37
CA TYR A 223 24.74 2.35 -16.04
C TYR A 223 25.58 1.19 -15.49
N HIS A 224 25.54 1.00 -14.17
CA HIS A 224 26.21 -0.16 -13.57
C HIS A 224 25.63 -1.49 -14.08
N LYS A 225 24.30 -1.61 -14.21
CA LYS A 225 23.65 -2.80 -14.78
C LYS A 225 24.01 -3.01 -16.25
N MET A 226 24.28 -1.95 -16.99
CA MET A 226 24.77 -1.99 -18.38
C MET A 226 26.28 -2.22 -18.47
N ASN A 227 27.01 -2.37 -17.36
CA ASN A 227 28.43 -2.45 -17.26
C ASN A 227 29.20 -1.23 -17.86
N GLN A 228 28.56 -0.04 -17.77
CA GLN A 228 29.09 1.24 -18.28
C GLN A 228 29.55 2.12 -17.11
N LEU A 229 30.61 1.71 -16.42
CA LEU A 229 31.10 2.40 -15.22
C LEU A 229 31.56 3.82 -15.50
N ASP A 230 32.19 4.08 -16.63
CA ASP A 230 32.65 5.44 -17.01
C ASP A 230 31.47 6.44 -17.03
N SER A 231 30.35 6.02 -17.58
CA SER A 231 29.14 6.85 -17.60
C SER A 231 28.51 7.05 -16.22
N ALA A 232 28.79 6.19 -15.25
CA ALA A 232 28.25 6.27 -13.90
C ALA A 232 29.06 7.19 -12.97
N VAL A 233 30.36 7.42 -13.25
CA VAL A 233 31.29 8.15 -12.36
C VAL A 233 30.81 9.56 -12.04
N SER A 234 30.45 10.36 -13.05
CA SER A 234 30.02 11.75 -12.85
C SER A 234 28.80 11.87 -11.96
N TYR A 235 27.86 10.93 -12.05
CA TYR A 235 26.67 10.87 -11.19
C TYR A 235 27.06 10.45 -9.76
N ALA A 236 28.01 9.53 -9.62
CA ALA A 236 28.52 9.13 -8.31
C ALA A 236 29.22 10.28 -7.57
N GLU A 237 30.08 11.02 -8.27
CA GLU A 237 30.76 12.21 -7.73
C GLU A 237 29.77 13.29 -7.31
N TYR A 238 28.75 13.55 -8.12
CA TYR A 238 27.69 14.49 -7.75
C TYR A 238 27.02 14.08 -6.45
N ILE A 239 26.58 12.82 -6.33
CA ILE A 239 25.90 12.30 -5.13
C ILE A 239 26.78 12.44 -3.88
N ILE A 240 28.07 12.14 -3.97
CA ILE A 240 28.99 12.25 -2.82
C ILE A 240 29.11 13.69 -2.34
N ASN A 241 29.15 14.65 -3.27
CA ASN A 241 29.41 16.05 -2.95
C ASN A 241 28.14 16.81 -2.53
N HIS A 242 26.94 16.39 -2.94
CA HIS A 242 25.71 17.17 -2.78
C HIS A 242 24.64 16.46 -1.96
N SER A 243 24.64 15.12 -1.88
CA SER A 243 23.61 14.40 -1.16
C SER A 243 23.96 14.14 0.30
N ASN A 244 23.04 14.46 1.21
CA ASN A 244 23.13 14.09 2.62
C ASN A 244 22.59 12.68 2.89
N ASN A 245 22.02 12.01 1.89
CA ASN A 245 21.45 10.68 2.06
C ASN A 245 22.56 9.62 2.06
N SER A 246 22.78 8.96 3.21
CA SER A 246 23.82 7.94 3.39
C SER A 246 23.66 6.75 2.46
N ASN A 247 22.42 6.31 2.16
CA ASN A 247 22.20 5.20 1.23
C ASN A 247 22.62 5.54 -0.20
N TYR A 248 22.34 6.78 -0.65
CA TYR A 248 22.78 7.23 -1.98
C TYR A 248 24.31 7.30 -2.06
N ARG A 249 24.95 7.85 -1.03
CA ARG A 249 26.42 7.91 -0.95
C ARG A 249 27.08 6.54 -0.93
N LEU A 250 26.51 5.55 -0.24
CA LEU A 250 27.01 4.18 -0.24
C LEU A 250 27.03 3.56 -1.64
N ASN A 251 25.97 3.77 -2.42
CA ASN A 251 25.89 3.32 -3.79
C ASN A 251 26.91 4.04 -4.67
N ALA A 252 27.09 5.34 -4.49
CA ALA A 252 28.05 6.15 -5.23
C ALA A 252 29.50 5.68 -4.92
N TYR A 253 29.85 5.49 -3.66
CA TYR A 253 31.18 4.94 -3.29
C TYR A 253 31.42 3.56 -3.89
N PHE A 254 30.41 2.69 -3.94
CA PHE A 254 30.52 1.38 -4.55
C PHE A 254 30.94 1.48 -6.04
N ILE A 255 30.36 2.40 -6.79
CA ILE A 255 30.72 2.63 -8.21
C ILE A 255 32.14 3.16 -8.34
N LEU A 256 32.54 4.14 -7.51
CA LEU A 256 33.89 4.72 -7.56
C LEU A 256 34.95 3.69 -7.15
N ILE A 257 34.68 2.82 -6.20
CA ILE A 257 35.56 1.71 -5.82
C ILE A 257 35.74 0.75 -7.01
N ASN A 258 34.61 0.36 -7.64
CA ASN A 258 34.68 -0.54 -8.79
C ASN A 258 35.50 0.06 -9.95
N LYS A 259 35.29 1.36 -10.22
CA LYS A 259 36.03 2.07 -11.27
C LYS A 259 37.53 2.15 -10.92
N ALA A 260 37.88 2.59 -9.72
CA ALA A 260 39.27 2.69 -9.24
C ALA A 260 39.95 1.32 -9.23
N THR A 261 39.23 0.25 -8.93
CA THR A 261 39.75 -1.13 -8.98
C THR A 261 40.05 -1.54 -10.40
N GLN A 262 39.18 -1.24 -11.38
CA GLN A 262 39.45 -1.52 -12.81
C GLN A 262 40.68 -0.79 -13.34
N GLU A 263 40.92 0.42 -12.84
CA GLU A 263 42.07 1.25 -13.23
C GLU A 263 43.34 0.99 -12.38
N ASN A 264 43.29 0.02 -11.46
CA ASN A 264 44.38 -0.31 -10.54
C ASN A 264 44.84 0.87 -9.65
N GLN A 265 43.95 1.79 -9.31
CA GLN A 265 44.21 2.98 -8.49
C GLN A 265 44.07 2.66 -7.00
N VAL A 266 45.04 1.98 -6.41
CA VAL A 266 44.98 1.43 -5.04
C VAL A 266 44.67 2.51 -3.98
N ASP A 267 45.25 3.70 -4.10
CA ASP A 267 45.07 4.80 -3.17
C ASP A 267 43.59 5.29 -3.17
N LEU A 268 42.97 5.37 -4.35
CA LEU A 268 41.54 5.77 -4.45
C LEU A 268 40.65 4.66 -3.94
N VAL A 269 40.95 3.39 -4.19
CA VAL A 269 40.21 2.25 -3.60
C VAL A 269 40.24 2.34 -2.09
N ALA A 270 41.40 2.54 -1.49
CA ALA A 270 41.49 2.68 -0.02
C ALA A 270 40.69 3.89 0.52
N LYS A 271 40.84 5.07 -0.10
CA LYS A 271 40.14 6.29 0.25
C LYS A 271 38.60 6.11 0.20
N TYR A 272 38.08 5.61 -0.91
CA TYR A 272 36.63 5.44 -1.07
C TYR A 272 36.08 4.33 -0.17
N SER A 273 36.85 3.27 0.08
CA SER A 273 36.46 2.19 0.99
C SER A 273 36.33 2.68 2.43
N ALA A 274 37.27 3.49 2.91
CA ALA A 274 37.19 4.10 4.23
C ALA A 274 35.95 5.02 4.36
N ALA A 275 35.74 5.92 3.40
CA ALA A 275 34.58 6.81 3.38
C ALA A 275 33.24 6.04 3.32
N ARG A 276 33.21 4.94 2.57
CA ARG A 276 32.06 4.03 2.51
C ARG A 276 31.77 3.38 3.85
N GLN A 277 32.80 2.92 4.56
CA GLN A 277 32.66 2.31 5.89
C GLN A 277 32.10 3.28 6.91
N ASP A 278 32.59 4.52 6.93
CA ASP A 278 32.06 5.56 7.82
C ASP A 278 30.60 5.89 7.51
N THR A 279 30.26 5.96 6.23
CA THR A 279 28.87 6.17 5.78
C THR A 279 27.96 5.00 6.20
N HIS A 280 28.46 3.77 6.16
CA HIS A 280 27.72 2.56 6.56
C HIS A 280 27.36 2.59 8.04
N ARG A 281 28.29 2.99 8.91
CA ARG A 281 28.04 3.10 10.36
C ARG A 281 26.89 4.06 10.67
N ILE A 282 26.77 5.17 9.92
CA ILE A 282 25.67 6.12 10.08
C ILE A 282 24.34 5.52 9.64
N LEU A 283 24.36 4.70 8.60
CA LEU A 283 23.14 4.11 8.04
C LEU A 283 22.61 2.93 8.85
N ASP A 284 23.47 2.18 9.57
CA ASP A 284 23.07 0.97 10.29
C ASP A 284 21.94 1.22 11.29
N SER A 285 22.02 2.29 12.06
CA SER A 285 20.97 2.66 13.04
C SER A 285 19.64 3.02 12.35
N LEU A 286 19.70 3.62 11.17
CA LEU A 286 18.51 3.98 10.41
C LEU A 286 17.87 2.74 9.77
N ILE A 287 18.68 1.81 9.24
CA ILE A 287 18.20 0.52 8.71
C ILE A 287 17.49 -0.26 9.82
N GLU A 288 18.10 -0.36 11.00
CA GLU A 288 17.50 -1.03 12.15
C GLU A 288 16.17 -0.37 12.56
N SER A 289 16.12 0.97 12.55
CA SER A 289 14.89 1.71 12.85
C SER A 289 13.77 1.45 11.83
N TYR A 290 14.09 1.33 10.52
CA TYR A 290 13.11 0.93 9.51
C TYR A 290 12.64 -0.51 9.68
N ALA A 291 13.55 -1.46 9.92
CA ALA A 291 13.24 -2.85 10.16
C ALA A 291 12.32 -3.00 11.38
N LEU A 292 12.62 -2.33 12.48
CA LEU A 292 11.78 -2.33 13.68
C LEU A 292 10.41 -1.68 13.41
N GLY A 293 10.34 -0.60 12.64
CA GLY A 293 9.09 0.03 12.22
C GLY A 293 8.23 -0.91 11.39
N THR A 294 8.83 -1.58 10.41
CA THR A 294 8.16 -2.58 9.56
C THR A 294 7.68 -3.78 10.36
N GLN A 295 8.48 -4.26 11.31
CA GLN A 295 8.07 -5.33 12.22
C GLN A 295 6.79 -4.95 12.98
N LYS A 296 6.73 -3.76 13.59
CA LYS A 296 5.54 -3.27 14.31
C LYS A 296 4.32 -3.18 13.39
N ILE A 297 4.50 -2.69 12.17
CA ILE A 297 3.45 -2.62 11.15
C ILE A 297 2.97 -4.04 10.76
N SER A 298 3.87 -5.00 10.60
CA SER A 298 3.55 -6.39 10.30
C SER A 298 2.80 -7.06 11.46
N GLU A 299 3.24 -6.84 12.68
CA GLU A 299 2.57 -7.32 13.90
C GLU A 299 1.17 -6.72 14.04
N TYR A 300 1.00 -5.43 13.69
CA TYR A 300 -0.31 -4.78 13.65
C TYR A 300 -1.26 -5.45 12.66
N LEU A 301 -0.79 -5.83 11.47
CA LEU A 301 -1.62 -6.53 10.48
C LEU A 301 -1.95 -7.97 10.88
N SER A 302 -0.99 -8.68 11.49
CA SER A 302 -1.14 -10.09 11.87
C SER A 302 -1.93 -10.28 13.15
N ASN A 303 -1.89 -9.32 14.08
CA ASN A 303 -2.60 -9.31 15.35
C ASN A 303 -3.50 -8.06 15.46
N PRO A 304 -4.65 -8.03 14.80
CA PRO A 304 -5.69 -7.10 15.18
C PRO A 304 -6.11 -7.51 16.59
N HIS A 305 -5.63 -6.79 17.63
CA HIS A 305 -5.87 -7.13 19.03
C HIS A 305 -7.38 -7.24 19.33
N PRO A 306 -8.00 -8.43 19.30
CA PRO A 306 -9.42 -8.59 19.61
C PRO A 306 -9.69 -8.30 21.08
N TRP A 307 -8.68 -8.48 21.96
CA TRP A 307 -8.85 -8.38 23.41
C TRP A 307 -8.99 -6.96 23.94
N ARG A 308 -8.32 -5.96 23.34
CA ARG A 308 -8.56 -4.54 23.71
C ARG A 308 -9.99 -4.11 23.36
N TRP A 309 -10.49 -4.52 22.20
CA TRP A 309 -11.89 -4.26 21.81
C TRP A 309 -12.88 -5.02 22.68
N VAL A 310 -12.55 -6.23 23.11
CA VAL A 310 -13.39 -6.99 24.09
C VAL A 310 -13.42 -6.26 25.43
N TRP A 311 -12.30 -5.73 25.93
CA TRP A 311 -12.29 -4.93 27.16
C TRP A 311 -13.01 -3.61 26.99
N TYR A 312 -12.85 -2.88 25.88
CA TYR A 312 -13.61 -1.66 25.61
C TYR A 312 -15.09 -1.94 25.37
N SER A 313 -15.45 -3.04 24.72
CA SER A 313 -16.85 -3.45 24.57
C SER A 313 -17.44 -3.93 25.89
N LEU A 314 -16.68 -4.59 26.78
CA LEU A 314 -17.10 -4.97 28.14
C LEU A 314 -17.25 -3.73 29.03
N ILE A 315 -16.33 -2.77 28.99
CA ILE A 315 -16.44 -1.49 29.70
C ILE A 315 -17.63 -0.68 29.13
N GLY A 316 -17.79 -0.66 27.80
CA GLY A 316 -18.95 -0.06 27.14
C GLY A 316 -20.27 -0.75 27.51
N LEU A 317 -20.27 -2.09 27.59
CA LEU A 317 -21.40 -2.88 28.05
C LEU A 317 -21.73 -2.61 29.53
N VAL A 318 -20.72 -2.53 30.40
CA VAL A 318 -20.89 -2.18 31.82
C VAL A 318 -21.42 -0.74 31.96
N PHE A 319 -20.92 0.18 31.15
CA PHE A 319 -21.41 1.58 31.15
C PHE A 319 -22.81 1.67 30.56
N ILE A 320 -23.13 0.92 29.50
CA ILE A 320 -24.50 0.81 28.95
C ILE A 320 -25.43 0.11 29.95
N CYS A 321 -24.98 -0.89 30.69
CA CYS A 321 -25.75 -1.51 31.77
C CYS A 321 -25.99 -0.57 32.95
N LEU A 322 -24.99 0.25 33.30
CA LEU A 322 -25.16 1.28 34.35
C LEU A 322 -26.10 2.43 33.91
N LEU A 323 -25.98 2.85 32.62
CA LEU A 323 -26.93 3.82 32.04
C LEU A 323 -28.33 3.24 31.87
N SER A 324 -28.44 1.96 31.48
CA SER A 324 -29.73 1.28 31.36
C SER A 324 -30.36 1.01 32.74
N MET A 325 -29.57 0.70 33.78
CA MET A 325 -30.05 0.64 35.14
C MET A 325 -30.49 2.02 35.66
N ALA A 326 -29.73 3.07 35.37
CA ALA A 326 -30.11 4.44 35.68
C ALA A 326 -31.37 4.89 34.91
N ALA A 327 -31.48 4.47 33.64
CA ALA A 327 -32.68 4.70 32.82
C ALA A 327 -33.86 3.82 33.24
N LEU A 328 -33.65 2.58 33.67
CA LEU A 328 -34.69 1.69 34.20
C LEU A 328 -35.23 2.16 35.54
N MET A 329 -34.42 2.80 36.38
CA MET A 329 -34.91 3.46 37.60
C MET A 329 -35.74 4.74 37.31
N GLY A 330 -35.53 5.36 36.12
CA GLY A 330 -36.27 6.55 35.64
C GLY A 330 -37.36 6.30 34.59
N TYR A 331 -37.39 5.13 33.95
CA TYR A 331 -38.13 4.93 32.70
C TYR A 331 -38.95 3.62 32.64
N ARG A 332 -39.75 3.34 33.64
CA ARG A 332 -40.66 2.18 33.57
C ARG A 332 -41.81 2.29 32.53
N ARG A 333 -41.81 3.30 31.68
CA ARG A 333 -42.96 3.52 30.74
C ARG A 333 -42.65 3.69 29.24
N ARG A 334 -41.38 3.63 28.70
CA ARG A 334 -41.14 3.94 27.24
C ARG A 334 -40.19 3.02 26.49
N THR A 335 -40.10 1.74 26.80
CA THR A 335 -39.03 0.87 26.28
C THR A 335 -39.42 -0.18 25.26
N LYS A 336 -40.27 0.06 24.29
CA LYS A 336 -40.47 -0.93 23.20
C LYS A 336 -39.70 -0.67 21.91
N ASN A 337 -39.20 0.55 21.67
CA ASN A 337 -38.58 0.89 20.36
C ASN A 337 -37.04 0.93 20.33
N ALA A 338 -36.36 0.87 21.48
CA ALA A 338 -34.90 0.93 21.51
C ALA A 338 -34.22 -0.41 21.15
N TYR A 339 -34.89 -1.55 21.38
CA TYR A 339 -34.34 -2.87 21.12
C TYR A 339 -34.18 -3.20 19.63
N ILE A 340 -35.07 -2.66 18.77
CA ILE A 340 -35.06 -2.95 17.32
C ILE A 340 -33.89 -2.27 16.61
N GLN A 341 -33.43 -1.12 17.12
CA GLN A 341 -32.27 -0.41 16.50
C GLN A 341 -30.92 -0.99 16.87
N LEU A 342 -30.77 -1.61 18.04
CA LEU A 342 -29.52 -2.27 18.46
C LEU A 342 -29.27 -3.58 17.70
N ASP A 343 -30.33 -4.30 17.38
CA ASP A 343 -30.25 -5.53 16.58
C ASP A 343 -29.83 -5.25 15.13
N ALA A 344 -30.34 -4.17 14.54
CA ALA A 344 -29.96 -3.73 13.20
C ALA A 344 -28.47 -3.31 13.12
N LEU A 345 -27.93 -2.69 14.17
CA LEU A 345 -26.53 -2.27 14.23
C LEU A 345 -25.56 -3.46 14.40
N SER A 346 -25.97 -4.48 15.19
CA SER A 346 -25.18 -5.69 15.41
C SER A 346 -25.10 -6.56 14.16
N ILE A 347 -26.14 -6.57 13.36
CA ILE A 347 -26.17 -7.28 12.06
C ILE A 347 -25.21 -6.59 11.07
N HIS A 348 -25.19 -5.27 11.04
CA HIS A 348 -24.32 -4.50 10.13
C HIS A 348 -22.83 -4.61 10.47
N LEU A 349 -22.48 -4.71 11.75
CA LEU A 349 -21.10 -4.94 12.22
C LEU A 349 -20.60 -6.37 11.91
N LYS A 350 -21.48 -7.38 12.06
CA LYS A 350 -21.16 -8.77 11.67
C LYS A 350 -20.98 -8.95 10.17
N GLU A 351 -21.71 -8.21 9.33
CA GLU A 351 -21.52 -8.24 7.88
C GLU A 351 -20.16 -7.66 7.44
N GLN A 352 -19.67 -6.61 8.09
CA GLN A 352 -18.36 -6.03 7.77
C GLN A 352 -17.19 -6.89 8.24
N GLU A 353 -17.29 -7.53 9.40
CA GLU A 353 -16.27 -8.45 9.91
C GLU A 353 -16.14 -9.73 9.07
N ASN A 354 -17.26 -10.26 8.60
CA ASN A 354 -17.28 -11.45 7.73
C ASN A 354 -16.63 -11.21 6.36
N VAL A 355 -16.70 -10.00 5.81
CA VAL A 355 -16.07 -9.67 4.52
C VAL A 355 -14.53 -9.72 4.59
N VAL A 356 -13.94 -9.36 5.71
CA VAL A 356 -12.47 -9.36 5.91
C VAL A 356 -11.95 -10.77 6.27
N LEU A 357 -12.72 -11.55 7.04
CA LEU A 357 -12.36 -12.93 7.42
C LEU A 357 -12.58 -13.94 6.28
N GLU A 358 -13.60 -13.73 5.43
CA GLU A 358 -13.86 -14.59 4.26
C GLU A 358 -12.76 -14.54 3.19
N LEU A 359 -11.93 -13.51 3.16
CA LEU A 359 -10.83 -13.39 2.20
C LEU A 359 -9.59 -14.23 2.55
N LYS A 360 -9.47 -14.68 3.80
CA LYS A 360 -8.27 -15.40 4.29
C LYS A 360 -8.34 -16.92 4.25
N HIS A 361 -9.53 -17.55 4.09
CA HIS A 361 -9.70 -18.99 4.26
C HIS A 361 -10.68 -19.65 3.28
N ILE A 362 -10.69 -19.25 2.00
CA ILE A 362 -11.49 -19.98 1.02
C ILE A 362 -10.59 -21.03 0.34
N HIS A 363 -10.49 -22.23 0.94
CA HIS A 363 -9.99 -23.44 0.27
C HIS A 363 -11.05 -24.12 -0.62
N ASP A 364 -12.23 -23.53 -0.74
CA ASP A 364 -13.36 -24.06 -1.52
C ASP A 364 -13.54 -23.28 -2.83
N TYR A 365 -13.00 -23.83 -3.92
CA TYR A 365 -12.97 -23.21 -5.24
C TYR A 365 -14.34 -22.94 -5.84
N ASP A 366 -15.30 -23.79 -5.54
CA ASP A 366 -16.67 -23.64 -6.07
C ASP A 366 -17.35 -22.42 -5.43
N LYS A 367 -17.05 -22.14 -4.18
CA LYS A 367 -17.48 -20.91 -3.49
C LYS A 367 -16.77 -19.67 -4.03
N LEU A 368 -15.46 -19.76 -4.29
CA LEU A 368 -14.68 -18.66 -4.86
C LEU A 368 -15.16 -18.33 -6.28
N ALA A 369 -15.30 -19.33 -7.13
CA ALA A 369 -15.81 -19.16 -8.48
C ALA A 369 -17.25 -18.61 -8.49
N THR A 370 -18.09 -19.02 -7.53
CA THR A 370 -19.45 -18.50 -7.36
C THR A 370 -19.44 -17.04 -6.94
N LYS A 371 -18.58 -16.64 -6.03
CA LYS A 371 -18.42 -15.24 -5.57
C LYS A 371 -17.96 -14.33 -6.73
N ILE A 372 -17.00 -14.80 -7.54
CA ILE A 372 -16.55 -14.07 -8.73
C ILE A 372 -17.70 -13.92 -9.74
N ARG A 373 -18.46 -14.98 -10.00
CA ARG A 373 -19.63 -14.95 -10.91
C ARG A 373 -20.71 -13.98 -10.44
N THR A 374 -20.98 -13.92 -9.13
CA THR A 374 -21.97 -13.00 -8.55
C THR A 374 -21.53 -11.56 -8.69
N ARG A 375 -20.24 -11.27 -8.49
CA ARG A 375 -19.68 -9.92 -8.61
C ARG A 375 -19.54 -9.44 -10.06
N TYR A 376 -19.32 -10.36 -10.98
CA TYR A 376 -19.14 -10.10 -12.41
C TYR A 376 -20.12 -10.94 -13.24
N PRO A 377 -21.43 -10.63 -13.21
CA PRO A 377 -22.46 -11.43 -13.85
C PRO A 377 -22.34 -11.49 -15.39
N ASN A 378 -21.68 -10.50 -16.00
CA ASN A 378 -21.40 -10.45 -17.44
C ASN A 378 -19.91 -10.28 -17.72
N PRO A 379 -19.08 -11.32 -17.53
CA PRO A 379 -17.62 -11.23 -17.69
C PRO A 379 -17.15 -10.94 -19.12
N LEU A 380 -18.01 -11.14 -20.09
CA LEU A 380 -17.74 -11.36 -21.50
C LEU A 380 -17.43 -10.08 -22.27
N ASN A 381 -18.02 -8.97 -21.85
CA ASN A 381 -17.72 -7.66 -22.43
C ASN A 381 -16.56 -6.95 -21.68
N LYS A 382 -16.10 -7.53 -20.57
CA LYS A 382 -15.18 -6.87 -19.67
C LYS A 382 -13.75 -7.40 -19.76
N TRP A 383 -13.56 -8.69 -20.05
CA TRP A 383 -12.23 -9.34 -19.98
C TRP A 383 -11.74 -9.83 -21.34
N ASN A 384 -11.75 -8.96 -22.33
CA ASN A 384 -11.19 -9.27 -23.65
C ASN A 384 -9.65 -9.34 -23.65
N GLU A 385 -9.01 -8.68 -22.68
CA GLU A 385 -7.56 -8.64 -22.53
C GLU A 385 -7.14 -9.21 -21.16
N TYR A 386 -5.99 -9.92 -21.16
CA TYR A 386 -5.47 -10.54 -19.93
C TYR A 386 -5.11 -9.50 -18.84
N SER A 387 -4.59 -8.34 -19.22
CA SER A 387 -4.30 -7.23 -18.32
C SER A 387 -5.51 -6.72 -17.55
N GLN A 388 -6.65 -6.69 -18.21
CA GLN A 388 -7.92 -6.25 -17.64
C GLN A 388 -8.48 -7.30 -16.67
N LEU A 389 -8.44 -8.57 -17.08
CA LEU A 389 -8.84 -9.71 -16.26
C LEU A 389 -7.94 -9.85 -15.03
N GLN A 390 -6.63 -9.71 -15.18
CA GLN A 390 -5.67 -9.78 -14.09
C GLN A 390 -5.94 -8.69 -13.04
N ARG A 391 -6.15 -7.44 -13.44
CA ARG A 391 -6.47 -6.33 -12.53
C ARG A 391 -7.70 -6.62 -11.68
N ASP A 392 -8.77 -7.09 -12.31
CA ASP A 392 -10.05 -7.30 -11.64
C ASP A 392 -10.05 -8.54 -10.73
N LEU A 393 -9.29 -9.57 -11.08
CA LEU A 393 -9.32 -10.87 -10.40
C LEU A 393 -8.10 -11.16 -9.53
N TYR A 394 -7.05 -10.35 -9.59
CA TYR A 394 -5.85 -10.54 -8.78
C TYR A 394 -6.14 -10.70 -7.28
N PRO A 395 -7.04 -9.92 -6.66
CA PRO A 395 -7.38 -10.09 -5.25
C PRO A 395 -8.02 -11.44 -4.90
N TYR A 396 -8.55 -12.15 -5.91
CA TYR A 396 -9.29 -13.41 -5.73
C TYR A 396 -8.51 -14.64 -6.20
N LEU A 397 -7.69 -14.49 -7.23
CA LEU A 397 -7.03 -15.58 -7.96
C LEU A 397 -5.52 -15.39 -8.07
N GLN A 398 -4.89 -14.76 -7.07
CA GLN A 398 -3.47 -14.40 -7.09
C GLN A 398 -2.57 -15.59 -7.46
N ASN A 399 -2.76 -16.76 -6.82
CA ASN A 399 -1.94 -17.94 -7.04
C ASN A 399 -2.10 -18.46 -8.48
N LEU A 400 -3.34 -18.57 -8.95
CA LEU A 400 -3.62 -19.01 -10.33
C LEU A 400 -3.01 -18.04 -11.35
N LEU A 401 -3.18 -16.74 -11.17
CA LEU A 401 -2.67 -15.73 -12.10
C LEU A 401 -1.13 -15.73 -12.12
N ASN A 402 -0.49 -15.79 -10.96
CA ASN A 402 0.97 -15.89 -10.86
C ASN A 402 1.51 -17.18 -11.47
N ALA A 403 0.80 -18.30 -11.30
CA ALA A 403 1.17 -19.57 -11.91
C ALA A 403 1.04 -19.50 -13.45
N LEU A 404 -0.05 -18.92 -13.96
CA LEU A 404 -0.25 -18.73 -15.40
C LEU A 404 0.79 -17.77 -16.03
N ASP A 405 1.30 -16.81 -15.26
CA ASP A 405 2.35 -15.89 -15.74
C ASP A 405 3.73 -16.55 -15.89
N LYS A 406 3.99 -17.59 -15.12
CA LYS A 406 5.21 -18.40 -15.23
C LYS A 406 5.19 -19.41 -16.39
N LEU A 407 4.01 -19.69 -16.93
CA LEU A 407 3.83 -20.65 -18.02
C LEU A 407 3.99 -19.96 -19.40
N ASP A 408 4.51 -20.70 -20.37
CA ASP A 408 4.62 -20.26 -21.78
C ASP A 408 3.24 -20.24 -22.48
N LEU A 409 2.33 -19.42 -21.94
CA LEU A 409 0.97 -19.21 -22.46
C LEU A 409 0.83 -17.80 -22.99
N THR A 410 0.17 -17.67 -24.16
CA THR A 410 -0.20 -16.36 -24.67
C THR A 410 -1.28 -15.71 -23.79
N ASN A 411 -1.39 -14.38 -23.80
CA ASN A 411 -2.41 -13.66 -23.05
C ASN A 411 -3.84 -14.17 -23.32
N ARG A 412 -4.13 -14.55 -24.57
CA ARG A 412 -5.43 -15.14 -24.96
C ARG A 412 -5.64 -16.56 -24.40
N GLU A 413 -4.58 -17.33 -24.22
CA GLU A 413 -4.64 -18.66 -23.58
C GLU A 413 -4.82 -18.51 -22.06
N LYS A 414 -4.18 -17.52 -21.43
CA LYS A 414 -4.36 -17.20 -20.02
C LYS A 414 -5.79 -16.76 -19.70
N VAL A 415 -6.37 -15.85 -20.50
CA VAL A 415 -7.78 -15.46 -20.38
C VAL A 415 -8.69 -16.68 -20.48
N PHE A 416 -8.45 -17.54 -21.47
CA PHE A 416 -9.24 -18.76 -21.64
C PHE A 416 -9.14 -19.69 -20.44
N SER A 417 -7.94 -19.89 -19.87
CA SER A 417 -7.71 -20.72 -18.70
C SER A 417 -8.46 -20.20 -17.46
N VAL A 418 -8.41 -18.89 -17.21
CA VAL A 418 -9.11 -18.27 -16.08
C VAL A 418 -10.63 -18.39 -16.25
N LEU A 419 -11.16 -18.20 -17.45
CA LEU A 419 -12.59 -18.37 -17.70
C LEU A 419 -13.04 -19.83 -17.57
N CYS A 420 -12.24 -20.82 -17.96
CA CYS A 420 -12.50 -22.23 -17.68
C CYS A 420 -12.58 -22.52 -16.17
N PHE A 421 -11.73 -21.88 -15.38
CA PHE A 421 -11.71 -22.02 -13.91
C PHE A 421 -12.97 -21.40 -13.27
N ILE A 422 -13.36 -20.18 -13.69
CA ILE A 422 -14.51 -19.46 -13.12
C ILE A 422 -15.85 -20.08 -13.54
N TYR A 423 -15.92 -20.58 -14.77
CA TYR A 423 -17.13 -21.12 -15.37
C TYR A 423 -16.96 -22.61 -15.77
N PRO A 424 -16.71 -23.51 -14.82
CA PRO A 424 -16.44 -24.92 -15.09
C PRO A 424 -17.64 -25.65 -15.73
N GLN A 425 -18.85 -25.11 -15.58
CA GLN A 425 -20.08 -25.65 -16.14
C GLN A 425 -20.26 -25.32 -17.64
N LEU A 426 -19.52 -24.34 -18.18
CA LEU A 426 -19.64 -23.98 -19.59
C LEU A 426 -18.83 -24.93 -20.46
N SER A 427 -19.46 -25.46 -21.50
CA SER A 427 -18.75 -26.20 -22.54
C SER A 427 -17.78 -25.32 -23.32
N THR A 428 -16.78 -25.93 -23.96
CA THR A 428 -15.83 -25.19 -24.81
C THR A 428 -16.55 -24.41 -25.92
N ASN A 429 -17.70 -24.93 -26.43
CA ASN A 429 -18.52 -24.27 -27.43
C ASN A 429 -19.25 -23.02 -26.89
N GLU A 430 -19.66 -23.04 -25.64
CA GLU A 430 -20.24 -21.89 -24.95
C GLU A 430 -19.18 -20.84 -24.65
N LEU A 431 -18.03 -21.24 -24.15
CA LEU A 431 -16.89 -20.33 -23.95
C LEU A 431 -16.46 -19.65 -25.27
N ALA A 432 -16.56 -20.37 -26.41
CA ALA A 432 -16.28 -19.78 -27.72
C ALA A 432 -17.17 -18.59 -28.04
N LYS A 433 -18.49 -18.70 -27.77
CA LYS A 433 -19.45 -17.61 -27.97
C LYS A 433 -19.08 -16.40 -27.13
N TYR A 434 -18.63 -16.65 -25.93
CA TYR A 434 -18.25 -15.63 -24.97
C TYR A 434 -16.96 -14.90 -25.33
N LEU A 435 -16.03 -15.57 -25.92
CA LEU A 435 -14.77 -15.00 -26.39
C LEU A 435 -14.83 -14.45 -27.82
N PHE A 436 -16.02 -14.45 -28.44
CA PHE A 436 -16.21 -14.04 -29.86
C PHE A 436 -15.23 -14.74 -30.80
N ILE A 437 -15.01 -16.05 -30.60
CA ILE A 437 -14.18 -16.90 -31.46
C ILE A 437 -15.00 -18.06 -32.02
N SER A 438 -14.51 -18.68 -33.11
CA SER A 438 -15.15 -19.88 -33.64
C SER A 438 -15.02 -21.05 -32.65
N LYS A 439 -15.96 -22.00 -32.73
CA LYS A 439 -15.92 -23.22 -31.91
C LYS A 439 -14.60 -23.96 -32.07
N ASP A 440 -14.14 -24.11 -33.32
CA ASP A 440 -12.88 -24.79 -33.64
C ASP A 440 -11.67 -24.06 -33.02
N ALA A 441 -11.67 -22.73 -33.08
CA ALA A 441 -10.62 -21.93 -32.45
C ALA A 441 -10.58 -22.11 -30.92
N ALA A 442 -11.73 -22.29 -30.27
CA ALA A 442 -11.79 -22.56 -28.84
C ALA A 442 -11.25 -23.96 -28.50
N HIS A 443 -11.65 -24.98 -29.28
CA HIS A 443 -11.14 -26.35 -29.11
C HIS A 443 -9.64 -26.43 -29.35
N VAL A 444 -9.14 -25.81 -30.42
CA VAL A 444 -7.68 -25.73 -30.71
C VAL A 444 -6.94 -25.03 -29.57
N ARG A 445 -7.51 -23.95 -29.03
CA ARG A 445 -6.90 -23.22 -27.89
C ARG A 445 -6.83 -24.10 -26.65
N ARG A 446 -7.92 -24.77 -26.29
CA ARG A 446 -7.94 -25.68 -25.13
C ARG A 446 -6.97 -26.84 -25.31
N ALA A 447 -6.91 -27.44 -26.47
CA ALA A 447 -5.95 -28.51 -26.79
C ALA A 447 -4.49 -28.02 -26.73
N ARG A 448 -4.22 -26.79 -27.19
CA ARG A 448 -2.88 -26.20 -27.14
C ARG A 448 -2.44 -25.91 -25.69
N ILE A 449 -3.35 -25.41 -24.84
CA ILE A 449 -3.08 -25.20 -23.42
C ILE A 449 -2.79 -26.54 -22.74
N ALA A 450 -3.63 -27.55 -22.95
CA ALA A 450 -3.42 -28.89 -22.40
C ALA A 450 -2.06 -29.48 -22.83
N LYS A 451 -1.70 -29.35 -24.12
CA LYS A 451 -0.41 -29.80 -24.66
C LYS A 451 0.79 -29.06 -24.00
N LYS A 452 0.68 -27.72 -23.82
CA LYS A 452 1.73 -26.93 -23.16
C LYS A 452 1.90 -27.30 -21.68
N LEU A 453 0.83 -27.71 -21.02
CA LEU A 453 0.84 -28.18 -19.63
C LEU A 453 1.21 -29.68 -19.50
N GLY A 454 1.34 -30.40 -20.61
CA GLY A 454 1.68 -31.84 -20.61
C GLY A 454 0.53 -32.73 -20.07
N ILE A 455 -0.72 -32.31 -20.21
CA ILE A 455 -1.91 -32.96 -19.64
C ILE A 455 -2.93 -33.33 -20.73
N SER A 456 -3.91 -34.17 -20.36
CA SER A 456 -5.02 -34.49 -21.24
C SER A 456 -6.03 -33.30 -21.32
N TYR A 457 -6.85 -33.28 -22.39
CA TYR A 457 -7.87 -32.28 -22.58
C TYR A 457 -8.91 -32.23 -21.44
N SER A 458 -9.21 -33.37 -20.81
CA SER A 458 -10.15 -33.50 -19.70
C SER A 458 -9.60 -33.01 -18.36
N GLU A 459 -8.29 -33.08 -18.15
CA GLU A 459 -7.62 -32.74 -16.87
C GLU A 459 -7.38 -31.24 -16.70
N LEU A 460 -7.62 -30.41 -17.73
CA LEU A 460 -7.28 -28.98 -17.69
C LEU A 460 -7.90 -28.28 -16.47
N LEU A 461 -9.16 -28.54 -16.17
CA LEU A 461 -9.83 -27.88 -15.05
C LEU A 461 -9.21 -28.25 -13.70
N ASP A 462 -8.85 -29.54 -13.51
CA ASP A 462 -8.27 -30.02 -12.26
C ASP A 462 -6.86 -29.48 -12.04
N VAL A 463 -6.09 -29.30 -13.12
CA VAL A 463 -4.78 -28.66 -13.06
C VAL A 463 -4.91 -27.16 -12.74
N LEU A 464 -5.87 -26.45 -13.33
CA LEU A 464 -6.13 -25.05 -12.98
C LEU A 464 -6.55 -24.88 -11.51
N LYS A 465 -7.32 -25.81 -10.97
CA LYS A 465 -7.67 -25.85 -9.53
C LYS A 465 -6.44 -26.05 -8.66
N ARG A 466 -5.50 -26.95 -9.03
CA ARG A 466 -4.23 -27.13 -8.30
C ARG A 466 -3.33 -25.91 -8.36
N LEU A 467 -3.20 -25.28 -9.52
CA LEU A 467 -2.43 -24.05 -9.68
C LEU A 467 -2.99 -22.86 -8.85
N ALA A 468 -4.29 -22.89 -8.56
CA ALA A 468 -4.90 -21.91 -7.67
C ALA A 468 -4.58 -22.16 -6.19
N ASN A 469 -4.13 -23.40 -5.81
CA ASN A 469 -3.89 -23.84 -4.43
C ASN A 469 -2.45 -23.69 -3.93
N ASP A 470 -1.50 -23.24 -4.71
CA ASP A 470 -0.06 -23.30 -4.36
C ASP A 470 0.53 -24.73 -4.22
N ASP A 471 -0.16 -25.76 -4.66
CA ASP A 471 0.33 -27.16 -4.62
C ASP A 471 1.26 -27.49 -5.82
N TYR A 472 2.12 -26.50 -6.23
CA TYR A 472 3.13 -26.70 -7.28
C TYR A 472 4.47 -26.16 -6.87
#